data_bb18a02630066a77470e36b53dee6954
#
_entry.id   bb18a02630066a77470e36b53dee6954
#
_cell.length_a   1.000
_cell.length_b   1.000
_cell.length_c   1.000
_cell.angle_alpha   90.00
_cell.angle_beta   90.00
_cell.angle_gamma   90.00
#
_symmetry.space_group_name_H-M   'P 1'
#
loop_
_entity.id
_entity.type
_entity.pdbx_description
1 polymer ?
#
loop_
_entity_poly.entity_id
_entity_poly.type
_entity_poly.pdbx_seq_one_letter_code
_entity_poly.pdbx_strand_id
1 'polypeptide(L)'
;MNRPLRRLQNAANEYSKAGTAPYLDTNHGPLEIRQVNQAFNRMVYTLDQTERERRIMLAGISHDLRTPLTRIRLTAEMLPDEFLREGLVYDVDDMDAILNQFISYMRDGSDEELKDTNINMLLQELVIQFKPLDIHFEMQDVPIIPARSLSLKRLIANLINNAKRYGAEPIELSAKVENEHILITVADHGEGIPADQIEELMQPFVRGNSARTVQGSGLGLAIVKRIVDIHHGEIQIHNREQGGLEVIISLPIPKPSTEENSSINPLEKIKQTLSERF
;
A
#
# COMPACT_ATOMS: atom_id res chain seq x y z
N MET A 1 17.75 -27.79 -18.34
CA MET A 1 16.41 -27.18 -18.31
C MET A 1 16.24 -26.31 -19.55
N ASN A 2 15.18 -26.50 -20.33
CA ASN A 2 15.00 -25.86 -21.64
C ASN A 2 14.86 -24.33 -21.46
N ARG A 3 15.65 -23.51 -22.15
CA ARG A 3 15.62 -22.04 -22.10
C ARG A 3 14.19 -21.42 -22.17
N PRO A 4 13.29 -21.92 -23.03
CA PRO A 4 11.91 -21.40 -23.11
C PRO A 4 11.10 -21.57 -21.83
N LEU A 5 11.18 -22.74 -21.18
CA LEU A 5 10.45 -23.01 -19.95
C LEU A 5 10.97 -22.14 -18.79
N ARG A 6 12.27 -21.84 -18.76
CA ARG A 6 12.84 -20.92 -17.77
C ARG A 6 12.36 -19.47 -17.97
N ARG A 7 12.18 -19.04 -19.24
CA ARG A 7 11.60 -17.72 -19.53
C ARG A 7 10.15 -17.63 -19.07
N LEU A 8 9.34 -18.66 -19.33
CA LEU A 8 7.96 -18.73 -18.87
C LEU A 8 7.88 -18.70 -17.33
N GLN A 9 8.72 -19.50 -16.66
CA GLN A 9 8.79 -19.52 -15.21
C GLN A 9 9.17 -18.15 -14.64
N ASN A 10 10.17 -17.48 -15.23
CA ASN A 10 10.58 -16.14 -14.80
C ASN A 10 9.46 -15.13 -15.01
N ALA A 11 8.79 -15.14 -16.16
CA ALA A 11 7.65 -14.25 -16.45
C ALA A 11 6.48 -14.50 -15.47
N ALA A 12 6.18 -15.75 -15.14
CA ALA A 12 5.14 -16.08 -14.16
C ALA A 12 5.52 -15.61 -12.74
N ASN A 13 6.77 -15.77 -12.35
CA ASN A 13 7.29 -15.30 -11.07
C ASN A 13 7.30 -13.76 -11.00
N GLU A 14 7.64 -13.08 -12.10
CA GLU A 14 7.62 -11.62 -12.19
C GLU A 14 6.20 -11.09 -12.09
N TYR A 15 5.25 -11.72 -12.81
CA TYR A 15 3.84 -11.39 -12.68
C TYR A 15 3.32 -11.57 -11.25
N SER A 16 3.66 -12.68 -10.60
CA SER A 16 3.27 -12.95 -9.21
C SER A 16 3.83 -11.92 -8.22
N LYS A 17 5.02 -11.36 -8.48
CA LYS A 17 5.69 -10.40 -7.60
C LYS A 17 5.29 -8.95 -7.87
N ALA A 18 5.23 -8.57 -9.14
CA ALA A 18 5.08 -7.18 -9.56
C ALA A 18 3.71 -6.86 -10.18
N GLY A 19 2.86 -7.86 -10.42
CA GLY A 19 1.58 -7.69 -11.13
C GLY A 19 1.74 -7.39 -12.62
N THR A 20 2.98 -7.44 -13.13
CA THR A 20 3.32 -7.24 -14.55
C THR A 20 4.24 -8.35 -15.02
N ALA A 21 4.14 -8.72 -16.30
CA ALA A 21 5.04 -9.71 -16.89
C ALA A 21 5.52 -9.25 -18.27
N PRO A 22 6.75 -9.60 -18.65
CA PRO A 22 7.22 -9.37 -20.01
C PRO A 22 6.41 -10.20 -21.00
N TYR A 23 6.17 -9.65 -22.18
CA TYR A 23 5.52 -10.37 -23.26
C TYR A 23 6.41 -11.52 -23.75
N LEU A 24 5.88 -12.73 -23.72
CA LEU A 24 6.59 -13.92 -24.21
C LEU A 24 6.44 -14.05 -25.72
N ASP A 25 7.56 -14.38 -26.39
CA ASP A 25 7.61 -14.54 -27.86
C ASP A 25 6.72 -15.71 -28.31
N THR A 26 5.79 -15.41 -29.21
CA THR A 26 4.83 -16.37 -29.78
C THR A 26 5.18 -16.78 -31.20
N ASN A 27 6.23 -16.19 -31.80
CA ASN A 27 6.57 -16.38 -33.21
C ASN A 27 7.71 -17.37 -33.43
N HIS A 28 8.61 -17.53 -32.44
CA HIS A 28 9.80 -18.37 -32.58
C HIS A 28 9.79 -19.58 -31.63
N GLY A 29 10.33 -20.70 -32.09
CA GLY A 29 10.49 -21.94 -31.30
C GLY A 29 9.49 -23.04 -31.66
N PRO A 30 9.51 -24.17 -30.92
CA PRO A 30 8.59 -25.29 -31.10
C PRO A 30 7.13 -24.85 -30.95
N LEU A 31 6.23 -25.52 -31.68
CA LEU A 31 4.80 -25.19 -31.71
C LEU A 31 4.18 -25.19 -30.29
N GLU A 32 4.53 -26.17 -29.48
CA GLU A 32 4.01 -26.35 -28.12
C GLU A 32 4.41 -25.17 -27.23
N ILE A 33 5.66 -24.69 -27.35
CA ILE A 33 6.14 -23.53 -26.59
C ILE A 33 5.43 -22.25 -27.04
N ARG A 34 5.22 -22.06 -28.33
CA ARG A 34 4.49 -20.91 -28.85
C ARG A 34 3.05 -20.88 -28.35
N GLN A 35 2.37 -22.04 -28.32
CA GLN A 35 1.01 -22.15 -27.79
C GLN A 35 0.93 -21.83 -26.31
N VAL A 36 1.89 -22.32 -25.51
CA VAL A 36 1.96 -22.03 -24.07
C VAL A 36 2.23 -20.53 -23.83
N ASN A 37 3.18 -19.93 -24.57
CA ASN A 37 3.45 -18.50 -24.48
C ASN A 37 2.23 -17.66 -24.87
N GLN A 38 1.50 -18.06 -25.92
CA GLN A 38 0.27 -17.38 -26.33
C GLN A 38 -0.83 -17.48 -25.26
N ALA A 39 -1.01 -18.64 -24.67
CA ALA A 39 -1.97 -18.84 -23.57
C ALA A 39 -1.60 -17.99 -22.34
N PHE A 40 -0.32 -17.95 -21.96
CA PHE A 40 0.18 -17.12 -20.88
C PHE A 40 -0.06 -15.63 -21.14
N ASN A 41 0.36 -15.12 -22.31
CA ASN A 41 0.15 -13.72 -22.66
C ASN A 41 -1.35 -13.33 -22.67
N ARG A 42 -2.22 -14.23 -23.15
CA ARG A 42 -3.69 -14.02 -23.11
C ARG A 42 -4.19 -13.97 -21.67
N MET A 43 -3.74 -14.86 -20.81
CA MET A 43 -4.11 -14.87 -19.40
C MET A 43 -3.70 -13.56 -18.71
N VAL A 44 -2.45 -13.13 -18.87
CA VAL A 44 -1.95 -11.85 -18.31
C VAL A 44 -2.79 -10.67 -18.82
N TYR A 45 -3.03 -10.62 -20.13
CA TYR A 45 -3.87 -9.57 -20.72
C TYR A 45 -5.30 -9.54 -20.14
N THR A 46 -5.93 -10.71 -19.99
CA THR A 46 -7.29 -10.81 -19.42
C THR A 46 -7.32 -10.34 -17.98
N LEU A 47 -6.32 -10.75 -17.18
CA LEU A 47 -6.21 -10.30 -15.78
C LEU A 47 -6.04 -8.78 -15.68
N ASP A 48 -5.17 -8.20 -16.51
CA ASP A 48 -4.96 -6.76 -16.54
C ASP A 48 -6.22 -5.99 -16.95
N GLN A 49 -6.96 -6.49 -17.97
CA GLN A 49 -8.25 -5.91 -18.36
C GLN A 49 -9.28 -5.99 -17.21
N THR A 50 -9.40 -7.13 -16.56
CA THR A 50 -10.34 -7.31 -15.43
C THR A 50 -10.03 -6.33 -14.30
N GLU A 51 -8.74 -6.16 -13.97
CA GLU A 51 -8.32 -5.19 -12.94
C GLU A 51 -8.57 -3.74 -13.37
N ARG A 52 -8.40 -3.39 -14.64
CA ARG A 52 -8.74 -2.06 -15.18
C ARG A 52 -10.24 -1.79 -15.11
N GLU A 53 -11.06 -2.74 -15.57
CA GLU A 53 -12.52 -2.63 -15.53
C GLU A 53 -13.02 -2.48 -14.09
N ARG A 54 -12.48 -3.26 -13.16
CA ARG A 54 -12.78 -3.16 -11.74
C ARG A 54 -12.45 -1.76 -11.19
N ARG A 55 -11.27 -1.20 -11.55
CA ARG A 55 -10.86 0.16 -11.13
C ARG A 55 -11.80 1.24 -11.67
N ILE A 56 -12.16 1.15 -12.96
CA ILE A 56 -13.09 2.12 -13.59
C ILE A 56 -14.47 2.04 -12.93
N MET A 57 -15.00 0.83 -12.71
CA MET A 57 -16.29 0.62 -12.04
C MET A 57 -16.30 1.24 -10.65
N LEU A 58 -15.25 1.02 -9.85
CA LEU A 58 -15.15 1.55 -8.51
C LEU A 58 -15.04 3.07 -8.47
N ALA A 59 -14.31 3.66 -9.42
CA ALA A 59 -14.24 5.11 -9.56
C ALA A 59 -15.60 5.71 -9.90
N GLY A 60 -16.35 5.05 -10.80
CA GLY A 60 -17.72 5.44 -11.18
C GLY A 60 -18.69 5.35 -9.99
N ILE A 61 -18.74 4.20 -9.32
CA ILE A 61 -19.59 4.00 -8.14
C ILE A 61 -19.31 5.04 -7.06
N SER A 62 -18.05 5.35 -6.84
CA SER A 62 -17.64 6.35 -5.84
C SER A 62 -18.15 7.74 -6.15
N HIS A 63 -18.05 8.16 -7.40
CA HIS A 63 -18.56 9.43 -7.87
C HIS A 63 -20.09 9.49 -7.73
N ASP A 64 -20.77 8.42 -8.16
CA ASP A 64 -22.22 8.35 -8.19
C ASP A 64 -22.86 8.26 -6.78
N LEU A 65 -22.13 7.70 -5.80
CA LEU A 65 -22.55 7.70 -4.40
C LEU A 65 -22.26 9.04 -3.70
N ARG A 66 -21.19 9.74 -4.05
CA ARG A 66 -20.88 11.04 -3.43
C ARG A 66 -21.89 12.10 -3.75
N THR A 67 -22.43 12.10 -4.96
CA THR A 67 -23.46 13.08 -5.40
C THR A 67 -24.71 13.06 -4.53
N PRO A 68 -25.40 11.92 -4.28
CA PRO A 68 -26.55 11.87 -3.38
C PRO A 68 -26.18 12.17 -1.93
N LEU A 69 -25.00 11.72 -1.43
CA LEU A 69 -24.55 12.06 -0.08
C LEU A 69 -24.41 13.57 0.11
N THR A 70 -23.77 14.28 -0.84
CA THR A 70 -23.66 15.73 -0.80
C THR A 70 -25.04 16.41 -0.80
N ARG A 71 -25.99 15.89 -1.59
CA ARG A 71 -27.37 16.43 -1.61
C ARG A 71 -28.10 16.20 -0.28
N ILE A 72 -27.97 15.00 0.32
CA ILE A 72 -28.54 14.71 1.64
C ILE A 72 -27.95 15.65 2.69
N ARG A 73 -26.63 15.85 2.68
CA ARG A 73 -25.93 16.77 3.58
C ARG A 73 -26.50 18.18 3.47
N LEU A 74 -26.57 18.73 2.25
CA LEU A 74 -27.13 20.08 2.02
C LEU A 74 -28.58 20.19 2.50
N THR A 75 -29.38 19.14 2.30
CA THR A 75 -30.77 19.12 2.79
C THR A 75 -30.81 19.07 4.33
N ALA A 76 -29.93 18.25 4.95
CA ALA A 76 -29.83 18.18 6.41
C ALA A 76 -29.42 19.54 7.02
N GLU A 77 -28.45 20.24 6.41
CA GLU A 77 -28.01 21.58 6.85
C GLU A 77 -29.13 22.63 6.85
N MET A 78 -30.20 22.42 6.07
CA MET A 78 -31.37 23.32 6.00
C MET A 78 -32.44 23.01 7.05
N LEU A 79 -32.31 21.94 7.83
CA LEU A 79 -33.29 21.59 8.86
C LEU A 79 -33.27 22.60 10.00
N PRO A 80 -34.46 23.06 10.45
CA PRO A 80 -34.56 24.00 11.55
C PRO A 80 -34.26 23.37 12.92
N ASP A 81 -34.48 22.07 13.07
CA ASP A 81 -34.18 21.32 14.29
C ASP A 81 -32.69 21.00 14.35
N GLU A 82 -31.99 21.56 15.35
CA GLU A 82 -30.55 21.46 15.52
C GLU A 82 -30.09 20.00 15.80
N PHE A 83 -30.85 19.29 16.63
CA PHE A 83 -30.51 17.91 16.99
C PHE A 83 -30.62 16.96 15.79
N LEU A 84 -31.72 17.09 15.01
CA LEU A 84 -31.90 16.32 13.78
C LEU A 84 -30.87 16.69 12.71
N ARG A 85 -30.55 17.98 12.59
CA ARG A 85 -29.52 18.45 11.65
C ARG A 85 -28.15 17.86 11.95
N GLU A 86 -27.68 17.98 13.20
CA GLU A 86 -26.37 17.46 13.61
C GLU A 86 -26.30 15.95 13.46
N GLY A 87 -27.35 15.20 13.83
CA GLY A 87 -27.41 13.76 13.66
C GLY A 87 -27.28 13.32 12.20
N LEU A 88 -28.06 13.95 11.30
CA LEU A 88 -28.03 13.63 9.88
C LEU A 88 -26.72 14.04 9.19
N VAL A 89 -26.16 15.19 9.53
CA VAL A 89 -24.85 15.62 8.99
C VAL A 89 -23.77 14.64 9.44
N TYR A 90 -23.79 14.23 10.71
CA TYR A 90 -22.87 13.24 11.24
C TYR A 90 -22.96 11.89 10.50
N ASP A 91 -24.18 11.38 10.26
CA ASP A 91 -24.39 10.12 9.55
C ASP A 91 -23.88 10.19 8.09
N VAL A 92 -24.10 11.32 7.41
CA VAL A 92 -23.63 11.52 6.03
C VAL A 92 -22.10 11.62 5.98
N ASP A 93 -21.48 12.33 6.93
CA ASP A 93 -20.02 12.42 7.02
C ASP A 93 -19.39 11.04 7.29
N ASP A 94 -20.05 10.19 8.10
CA ASP A 94 -19.62 8.81 8.31
C ASP A 94 -19.72 7.96 7.04
N MET A 95 -20.83 8.07 6.33
CA MET A 95 -20.99 7.36 5.04
C MET A 95 -19.92 7.77 4.03
N ASP A 96 -19.58 9.06 3.92
CA ASP A 96 -18.50 9.53 3.03
C ASP A 96 -17.13 9.00 3.49
N ALA A 97 -16.87 8.98 4.79
CA ALA A 97 -15.63 8.40 5.33
C ALA A 97 -15.51 6.90 5.03
N ILE A 98 -16.58 6.12 5.20
CA ILE A 98 -16.63 4.69 4.86
C ILE A 98 -16.41 4.48 3.37
N LEU A 99 -17.08 5.27 2.52
CA LEU A 99 -16.91 5.22 1.07
C LEU A 99 -15.47 5.51 0.65
N ASN A 100 -14.87 6.55 1.20
CA ASN A 100 -13.47 6.91 0.91
C ASN A 100 -12.49 5.82 1.37
N GLN A 101 -12.73 5.16 2.51
CA GLN A 101 -11.93 4.02 2.97
C GLN A 101 -12.13 2.79 2.07
N PHE A 102 -13.35 2.52 1.60
CA PHE A 102 -13.63 1.44 0.66
C PHE A 102 -12.89 1.65 -0.68
N ILE A 103 -12.97 2.86 -1.24
CA ILE A 103 -12.22 3.23 -2.45
C ILE A 103 -10.72 3.05 -2.23
N SER A 104 -10.23 3.51 -1.07
CA SER A 104 -8.83 3.38 -0.68
C SER A 104 -8.39 1.91 -0.58
N TYR A 105 -9.23 1.03 -0.03
CA TYR A 105 -8.97 -0.40 0.02
C TYR A 105 -8.92 -1.04 -1.37
N MET A 106 -9.82 -0.62 -2.26
CA MET A 106 -9.90 -1.15 -3.62
C MET A 106 -8.78 -0.64 -4.55
N ARG A 107 -8.22 0.54 -4.28
CA ARG A 107 -6.99 1.04 -4.90
C ARG A 107 -5.80 0.43 -4.18
N ASP A 108 -5.30 -0.67 -4.70
CA ASP A 108 -4.18 -1.39 -4.09
C ASP A 108 -2.82 -0.68 -4.22
N GLY A 109 -2.76 0.39 -5.01
CA GLY A 109 -1.50 1.11 -5.26
C GLY A 109 -0.57 0.40 -6.26
N SER A 110 -1.02 -0.70 -6.88
CA SER A 110 -0.22 -1.41 -7.90
C SER A 110 0.05 -0.55 -9.15
N ASP A 111 -0.79 0.45 -9.40
CA ASP A 111 -0.68 1.45 -10.46
C ASP A 111 0.24 2.63 -10.11
N GLU A 112 0.66 2.76 -8.85
CA GLU A 112 1.61 3.77 -8.43
C GLU A 112 3.04 3.33 -8.81
N GLU A 113 3.76 4.19 -9.52
CA GLU A 113 5.15 3.96 -9.87
C GLU A 113 6.05 3.93 -8.63
N LEU A 114 7.03 3.02 -8.63
CA LEU A 114 8.09 3.02 -7.65
C LEU A 114 8.96 4.25 -7.87
N LYS A 115 9.17 5.04 -6.81
CA LYS A 115 10.03 6.24 -6.81
C LYS A 115 10.97 6.19 -5.63
N ASP A 116 12.15 6.77 -5.81
CA ASP A 116 13.08 6.98 -4.72
C ASP A 116 12.39 7.75 -3.59
N THR A 117 12.16 7.07 -2.47
CA THR A 117 11.35 7.57 -1.37
C THR A 117 12.21 7.70 -0.12
N ASN A 118 12.26 8.92 0.43
CA ASN A 118 12.84 9.17 1.74
C ASN A 118 11.76 8.96 2.81
N ILE A 119 11.88 7.85 3.56
CA ILE A 119 10.91 7.47 4.59
C ILE A 119 10.82 8.52 5.69
N ASN A 120 11.94 9.08 6.14
CA ASN A 120 11.94 10.09 7.20
C ASN A 120 11.16 11.35 6.81
N MET A 121 11.34 11.83 5.56
CA MET A 121 10.58 12.98 5.06
C MET A 121 9.08 12.68 5.01
N LEU A 122 8.71 11.47 4.56
CA LEU A 122 7.33 11.02 4.50
C LEU A 122 6.69 11.00 5.88
N LEU A 123 7.40 10.48 6.90
CA LEU A 123 6.91 10.43 8.28
C LEU A 123 6.79 11.84 8.88
N GLN A 124 7.77 12.74 8.63
CA GLN A 124 7.70 14.14 9.07
C GLN A 124 6.48 14.88 8.50
N GLU A 125 6.19 14.70 7.20
CA GLU A 125 5.00 15.29 6.58
C GLU A 125 3.72 14.83 7.28
N LEU A 126 3.63 13.54 7.63
CA LEU A 126 2.46 13.00 8.34
C LEU A 126 2.36 13.56 9.77
N VAL A 127 3.45 13.67 10.52
CA VAL A 127 3.44 14.30 11.84
C VAL A 127 2.89 15.73 11.78
N ILE A 128 3.29 16.49 10.76
CA ILE A 128 2.77 17.85 10.54
C ILE A 128 1.27 17.83 10.19
N GLN A 129 0.86 16.90 9.32
CA GLN A 129 -0.54 16.77 8.87
C GLN A 129 -1.48 16.39 10.01
N PHE A 130 -1.02 15.58 10.94
CA PHE A 130 -1.85 15.08 12.05
C PHE A 130 -1.86 15.99 13.29
N LYS A 131 -1.29 17.18 13.23
CA LYS A 131 -1.47 18.16 14.33
C LYS A 131 -2.97 18.44 14.54
N PRO A 132 -3.47 18.54 15.79
CA PRO A 132 -2.74 18.72 17.06
C PRO A 132 -2.44 17.43 17.85
N LEU A 133 -2.48 16.23 17.24
CA LEU A 133 -2.16 14.99 17.96
C LEU A 133 -0.74 15.05 18.54
N ASP A 134 -0.57 14.48 19.73
CA ASP A 134 0.74 14.33 20.37
C ASP A 134 1.46 13.11 19.76
N ILE A 135 2.31 13.36 18.75
CA ILE A 135 3.09 12.32 18.07
C ILE A 135 4.56 12.52 18.39
N HIS A 136 5.14 11.57 19.12
CA HIS A 136 6.55 11.50 19.37
C HIS A 136 7.25 10.81 18.21
N PHE A 137 8.00 11.58 17.41
CA PHE A 137 8.70 11.07 16.24
C PHE A 137 10.20 10.91 16.54
N GLU A 138 10.67 9.66 16.52
CA GLU A 138 12.09 9.33 16.61
C GLU A 138 12.65 9.00 15.23
N MET A 139 13.66 9.77 14.81
CA MET A 139 14.28 9.66 13.49
C MET A 139 15.67 9.05 13.61
N GLN A 140 15.88 7.94 12.92
CA GLN A 140 17.21 7.37 12.68
C GLN A 140 17.58 7.53 11.21
N ASP A 141 18.85 7.34 10.88
CA ASP A 141 19.30 7.38 9.50
C ASP A 141 18.83 6.14 8.74
N VAL A 142 17.86 6.33 7.82
CA VAL A 142 17.33 5.27 6.97
C VAL A 142 17.58 5.60 5.50
N PRO A 143 17.98 4.62 4.67
CA PRO A 143 18.28 4.84 3.27
C PRO A 143 17.02 5.22 2.48
N ILE A 144 17.23 5.90 1.37
CA ILE A 144 16.22 6.10 0.35
C ILE A 144 16.00 4.77 -0.36
N ILE A 145 14.74 4.35 -0.49
CA ILE A 145 14.35 3.12 -1.17
C ILE A 145 13.34 3.38 -2.28
N PRO A 146 13.33 2.59 -3.36
CA PRO A 146 12.26 2.63 -4.34
C PRO A 146 10.97 2.11 -3.68
N ALA A 147 9.98 2.99 -3.55
CA ALA A 147 8.70 2.66 -2.92
C ALA A 147 7.54 3.43 -3.57
N ARG A 148 6.33 2.99 -3.32
CA ARG A 148 5.09 3.69 -3.68
C ARG A 148 4.74 4.66 -2.57
N SER A 149 5.22 5.90 -2.70
CA SER A 149 5.22 6.89 -1.62
C SER A 149 3.81 7.26 -1.14
N LEU A 150 2.82 7.38 -2.05
CA LEU A 150 1.42 7.67 -1.69
C LEU A 150 0.78 6.49 -0.96
N SER A 151 1.10 5.26 -1.37
CA SER A 151 0.65 4.05 -0.69
C SER A 151 1.24 3.95 0.72
N LEU A 152 2.53 4.24 0.89
CA LEU A 152 3.16 4.27 2.22
C LEU A 152 2.57 5.37 3.10
N LYS A 153 2.34 6.58 2.57
CA LYS A 153 1.66 7.65 3.33
C LYS A 153 0.29 7.18 3.82
N ARG A 154 -0.48 6.52 2.95
CA ARG A 154 -1.80 5.99 3.28
C ARG A 154 -1.74 4.89 4.34
N LEU A 155 -0.74 4.00 4.27
CA LEU A 155 -0.50 2.97 5.27
C LEU A 155 -0.28 3.59 6.65
N ILE A 156 0.68 4.51 6.77
CA ILE A 156 1.00 5.16 8.05
C ILE A 156 -0.18 6.00 8.56
N ALA A 157 -0.87 6.74 7.68
CA ALA A 157 -2.06 7.50 8.05
C ALA A 157 -3.18 6.60 8.62
N ASN A 158 -3.36 5.38 8.09
CA ASN A 158 -4.31 4.41 8.67
C ASN A 158 -3.88 3.96 10.06
N LEU A 159 -2.58 3.72 10.30
CA LEU A 159 -2.08 3.35 11.63
C LEU A 159 -2.25 4.49 12.62
N ILE A 160 -1.88 5.73 12.27
CA ILE A 160 -2.09 6.92 13.12
C ILE A 160 -3.58 7.12 13.43
N ASN A 161 -4.47 6.98 12.43
CA ASN A 161 -5.92 7.08 12.65
C ASN A 161 -6.45 5.96 13.55
N ASN A 162 -5.91 4.75 13.48
CA ASN A 162 -6.27 3.67 14.39
C ASN A 162 -5.82 4.01 15.82
N ALA A 163 -4.58 4.45 16.01
CA ALA A 163 -4.04 4.88 17.30
C ALA A 163 -4.86 6.03 17.90
N LYS A 164 -5.24 7.06 17.10
CA LYS A 164 -6.12 8.15 17.51
C LYS A 164 -7.50 7.68 17.97
N ARG A 165 -8.06 6.67 17.28
CA ARG A 165 -9.47 6.24 17.45
C ARG A 165 -9.65 5.20 18.54
N TYR A 166 -8.71 4.29 18.67
CA TYR A 166 -8.80 3.10 19.52
C TYR A 166 -7.70 3.05 20.59
N GLY A 167 -6.62 3.82 20.41
CA GLY A 167 -5.51 3.94 21.30
C GLY A 167 -5.61 5.18 22.20
N ALA A 168 -4.47 5.58 22.75
CA ALA A 168 -4.30 6.81 23.51
C ALA A 168 -2.96 7.47 23.16
N GLU A 169 -2.92 8.80 23.32
CA GLU A 169 -1.69 9.60 23.17
C GLU A 169 -0.75 9.42 24.38
N PRO A 170 0.58 9.62 24.21
CA PRO A 170 1.22 9.97 22.94
C PRO A 170 1.29 8.81 21.95
N ILE A 171 1.30 9.12 20.64
CA ILE A 171 1.56 8.14 19.58
C ILE A 171 3.05 8.17 19.30
N GLU A 172 3.71 7.03 19.40
CA GLU A 172 5.13 6.90 19.09
C GLU A 172 5.27 6.47 17.63
N LEU A 173 6.07 7.22 16.87
CA LEU A 173 6.36 6.95 15.45
C LEU A 173 7.87 6.88 15.29
N SER A 174 8.39 5.81 14.70
CA SER A 174 9.83 5.68 14.46
C SER A 174 10.13 4.94 13.16
N ALA A 175 11.34 5.16 12.65
CA ALA A 175 11.90 4.37 11.57
C ALA A 175 13.36 4.06 11.87
N LYS A 176 13.76 2.80 11.72
CA LYS A 176 15.14 2.31 11.90
C LYS A 176 15.51 1.28 10.86
N VAL A 177 16.80 1.04 10.68
CA VAL A 177 17.31 -0.07 9.85
C VAL A 177 17.68 -1.24 10.75
N GLU A 178 17.18 -2.42 10.40
CA GLU A 178 17.53 -3.67 11.08
C GLU A 178 17.51 -4.84 10.09
N ASN A 179 18.58 -5.65 10.06
CA ASN A 179 18.67 -6.86 9.22
C ASN A 179 18.32 -6.64 7.73
N GLU A 180 18.87 -5.58 7.10
CA GLU A 180 18.59 -5.21 5.70
C GLU A 180 17.12 -4.81 5.43
N HIS A 181 16.37 -4.43 6.48
CA HIS A 181 15.01 -3.93 6.38
C HIS A 181 14.89 -2.57 7.04
N ILE A 182 14.00 -1.74 6.55
CA ILE A 182 13.52 -0.56 7.27
C ILE A 182 12.33 -0.99 8.09
N LEU A 183 12.44 -0.83 9.41
CA LEU A 183 11.35 -1.05 10.35
C LEU A 183 10.69 0.29 10.64
N ILE A 184 9.40 0.41 10.31
CA ILE A 184 8.56 1.56 10.65
C ILE A 184 7.64 1.11 11.77
N THR A 185 7.70 1.78 12.92
CA THR A 185 6.88 1.44 14.08
C THR A 185 5.89 2.55 14.36
N VAL A 186 4.64 2.17 14.61
CA VAL A 186 3.59 3.03 15.15
C VAL A 186 3.07 2.38 16.42
N ALA A 187 3.17 3.07 17.55
CA ALA A 187 2.70 2.55 18.81
C ALA A 187 1.82 3.57 19.53
N ASP A 188 0.82 3.07 20.26
CA ASP A 188 -0.09 3.87 21.09
C ASP A 188 -0.04 3.42 22.55
N HIS A 189 -0.82 4.08 23.41
CA HIS A 189 -0.92 3.81 24.85
C HIS A 189 -2.37 3.43 25.26
N GLY A 190 -3.15 2.86 24.35
CA GLY A 190 -4.51 2.41 24.61
C GLY A 190 -4.60 1.08 25.34
N GLU A 191 -5.77 0.45 25.24
CA GLU A 191 -6.02 -0.86 25.86
C GLU A 191 -5.42 -2.04 25.09
N GLY A 192 -4.98 -1.80 23.83
CA GLY A 192 -4.52 -2.86 22.93
C GLY A 192 -5.65 -3.69 22.35
N ILE A 193 -5.31 -4.87 21.82
CA ILE A 193 -6.23 -5.79 21.13
C ILE A 193 -6.03 -7.20 21.68
N PRO A 194 -7.09 -7.97 22.01
CA PRO A 194 -6.94 -9.38 22.36
C PRO A 194 -6.14 -10.14 21.29
N ALA A 195 -5.13 -10.90 21.72
CA ALA A 195 -4.19 -11.54 20.80
C ALA A 195 -4.86 -12.52 19.81
N ASP A 196 -5.95 -13.15 20.21
CA ASP A 196 -6.79 -14.04 19.40
C ASP A 196 -7.58 -13.31 18.31
N GLN A 197 -7.72 -11.98 18.39
CA GLN A 197 -8.45 -11.17 17.41
C GLN A 197 -7.55 -10.48 16.38
N ILE A 198 -6.23 -10.43 16.59
CA ILE A 198 -5.30 -9.67 15.73
C ILE A 198 -5.37 -10.15 14.28
N GLU A 199 -5.34 -11.46 14.02
CA GLU A 199 -5.41 -12.01 12.66
C GLU A 199 -6.77 -11.72 12.00
N GLU A 200 -7.86 -11.80 12.77
CA GLU A 200 -9.20 -11.52 12.28
C GLU A 200 -9.37 -10.05 11.90
N LEU A 201 -8.82 -9.13 12.70
CA LEU A 201 -8.89 -7.68 12.47
C LEU A 201 -8.08 -7.20 11.25
N MET A 202 -7.19 -8.01 10.72
CA MET A 202 -6.53 -7.75 9.42
C MET A 202 -7.42 -8.11 8.22
N GLN A 203 -8.54 -8.81 8.42
CA GLN A 203 -9.51 -9.08 7.36
C GLN A 203 -10.36 -7.83 7.06
N PRO A 204 -10.75 -7.62 5.79
CA PRO A 204 -11.60 -6.48 5.43
C PRO A 204 -12.98 -6.58 6.10
N PHE A 205 -13.50 -5.43 6.56
CA PHE A 205 -14.80 -5.26 7.21
C PHE A 205 -14.93 -5.91 8.60
N VAL A 206 -13.87 -6.48 9.14
CA VAL A 206 -13.88 -7.03 10.49
C VAL A 206 -13.62 -5.94 11.51
N ARG A 207 -14.37 -5.95 12.61
CA ARG A 207 -14.28 -5.01 13.73
C ARG A 207 -14.25 -5.76 15.05
N GLY A 208 -13.35 -5.35 15.93
CA GLY A 208 -13.28 -5.92 17.29
C GLY A 208 -14.55 -5.63 18.12
N ASN A 209 -14.79 -6.40 19.15
CA ASN A 209 -15.97 -6.26 20.00
C ASN A 209 -16.04 -4.90 20.72
N SER A 210 -14.91 -4.37 21.17
CA SER A 210 -14.78 -3.03 21.77
C SER A 210 -15.01 -1.90 20.77
N ALA A 211 -14.78 -2.14 19.47
CA ALA A 211 -14.94 -1.17 18.41
C ALA A 211 -16.38 -1.05 17.85
N ARG A 212 -17.35 -1.84 18.35
CA ARG A 212 -18.74 -1.77 17.88
C ARG A 212 -19.44 -0.45 18.25
N THR A 213 -19.01 0.19 19.32
CA THR A 213 -19.51 1.51 19.75
C THR A 213 -18.74 2.68 19.15
N VAL A 214 -17.55 2.45 18.61
CA VAL A 214 -16.72 3.45 17.96
C VAL A 214 -16.83 3.32 16.45
N GLN A 215 -17.15 4.41 15.78
CA GLN A 215 -17.34 4.50 14.33
C GLN A 215 -16.11 3.98 13.55
N GLY A 216 -16.30 3.14 12.51
CA GLY A 216 -15.20 2.66 11.66
C GLY A 216 -15.64 1.60 10.67
N SER A 217 -15.01 1.56 9.48
CA SER A 217 -15.34 0.63 8.39
C SER A 217 -14.78 -0.79 8.55
N GLY A 218 -13.82 -1.01 9.46
CA GLY A 218 -13.06 -2.27 9.54
C GLY A 218 -12.09 -2.49 8.37
N LEU A 219 -11.71 -1.42 7.65
CA LEU A 219 -10.81 -1.52 6.48
C LEU A 219 -9.37 -1.05 6.78
N GLY A 220 -9.14 -0.35 7.89
CA GLY A 220 -7.85 0.28 8.17
C GLY A 220 -6.67 -0.70 8.16
N LEU A 221 -6.73 -1.76 8.96
CA LEU A 221 -5.67 -2.78 9.01
C LEU A 221 -5.58 -3.63 7.74
N ALA A 222 -6.71 -3.88 7.06
CA ALA A 222 -6.71 -4.56 5.77
C ALA A 222 -6.01 -3.73 4.67
N ILE A 223 -6.16 -2.39 4.68
CA ILE A 223 -5.41 -1.48 3.81
C ILE A 223 -3.91 -1.56 4.13
N VAL A 224 -3.55 -1.51 5.42
CA VAL A 224 -2.16 -1.63 5.87
C VAL A 224 -1.54 -2.93 5.35
N LYS A 225 -2.17 -4.08 5.63
CA LYS A 225 -1.71 -5.39 5.18
C LYS A 225 -1.47 -5.43 3.67
N ARG A 226 -2.44 -4.96 2.88
CA ARG A 226 -2.34 -4.95 1.42
C ARG A 226 -1.19 -4.10 0.90
N ILE A 227 -0.97 -2.92 1.51
CA ILE A 227 0.15 -2.04 1.12
C ILE A 227 1.50 -2.66 1.50
N VAL A 228 1.58 -3.33 2.64
CA VAL A 228 2.78 -4.10 3.03
C VAL A 228 3.07 -5.20 2.02
N ASP A 229 2.05 -5.97 1.61
CA ASP A 229 2.20 -7.07 0.65
C ASP A 229 2.73 -6.60 -0.71
N ILE A 230 2.24 -5.46 -1.25
CA ILE A 230 2.73 -4.91 -2.54
C ILE A 230 4.15 -4.33 -2.46
N HIS A 231 4.66 -4.06 -1.25
CA HIS A 231 6.05 -3.68 -1.01
C HIS A 231 6.92 -4.88 -0.61
N HIS A 232 6.38 -6.11 -0.66
CA HIS A 232 7.06 -7.34 -0.25
C HIS A 232 7.60 -7.27 1.19
N GLY A 233 6.89 -6.53 2.04
CA GLY A 233 7.20 -6.36 3.44
C GLY A 233 6.47 -7.34 4.34
N GLU A 234 6.68 -7.18 5.64
CA GLU A 234 5.99 -7.93 6.69
C GLU A 234 5.36 -6.98 7.68
N ILE A 235 4.25 -7.40 8.30
CA ILE A 235 3.57 -6.68 9.37
C ILE A 235 3.56 -7.53 10.64
N GLN A 236 3.93 -6.93 11.76
CA GLN A 236 3.80 -7.52 13.09
C GLN A 236 2.96 -6.59 13.95
N ILE A 237 2.03 -7.18 14.70
CA ILE A 237 1.12 -6.45 15.58
C ILE A 237 1.15 -7.14 16.95
N HIS A 238 1.45 -6.41 18.00
CA HIS A 238 1.45 -6.94 19.35
C HIS A 238 1.07 -5.89 20.40
N ASN A 239 0.60 -6.34 21.53
CA ASN A 239 0.36 -5.47 22.66
C ASN A 239 1.66 -5.17 23.38
N ARG A 240 1.82 -3.93 23.83
CA ARG A 240 2.96 -3.50 24.64
C ARG A 240 2.78 -3.97 26.09
N GLU A 241 3.88 -4.29 26.77
CA GLU A 241 3.85 -4.68 28.19
C GLU A 241 3.31 -3.55 29.09
N GLN A 242 3.51 -2.30 28.69
CA GLN A 242 3.08 -1.10 29.42
C GLN A 242 1.65 -0.65 29.04
N GLY A 243 0.95 -1.42 28.21
CA GLY A 243 -0.33 -1.07 27.60
C GLY A 243 -0.17 -0.38 26.26
N GLY A 244 -1.20 -0.53 25.40
CA GLY A 244 -1.20 -0.04 24.04
C GLY A 244 -0.89 -1.10 23.00
N LEU A 245 -1.03 -0.70 21.74
CA LEU A 245 -0.75 -1.51 20.56
C LEU A 245 0.50 -1.01 19.86
N GLU A 246 1.35 -1.93 19.45
CA GLU A 246 2.51 -1.64 18.61
C GLU A 246 2.36 -2.38 17.28
N VAL A 247 2.50 -1.63 16.18
CA VAL A 247 2.49 -2.14 14.81
C VAL A 247 3.83 -1.86 14.18
N ILE A 248 4.52 -2.90 13.76
CA ILE A 248 5.83 -2.84 13.11
C ILE A 248 5.67 -3.26 11.65
N ILE A 249 6.08 -2.41 10.74
CA ILE A 249 6.14 -2.65 9.31
C ILE A 249 7.61 -2.85 8.92
N SER A 250 7.92 -3.99 8.34
CA SER A 250 9.26 -4.33 7.84
C SER A 250 9.27 -4.21 6.32
N LEU A 251 10.06 -3.30 5.76
CA LEU A 251 10.22 -3.11 4.32
C LEU A 251 11.62 -3.53 3.89
N PRO A 252 11.79 -4.40 2.87
CA PRO A 252 13.11 -4.82 2.42
C PRO A 252 13.87 -3.66 1.77
N ILE A 253 15.17 -3.53 2.10
CA ILE A 253 16.07 -2.61 1.40
C ILE A 253 16.58 -3.34 0.15
N PRO A 254 16.30 -2.85 -1.07
CA PRO A 254 16.78 -3.47 -2.29
C PRO A 254 18.31 -3.52 -2.28
N LYS A 255 18.89 -4.71 -2.52
CA LYS A 255 20.33 -4.81 -2.75
C LYS A 255 20.66 -4.11 -4.07
N PRO A 256 21.73 -3.30 -4.14
CA PRO A 256 22.16 -2.73 -5.39
C PRO A 256 22.39 -3.89 -6.38
N SER A 257 21.68 -3.86 -7.52
CA SER A 257 21.87 -4.85 -8.56
C SER A 257 23.32 -4.80 -9.03
N THR A 258 24.05 -5.90 -8.87
CA THR A 258 25.46 -6.04 -9.27
C THR A 258 25.62 -6.04 -10.81
N GLU A 259 24.57 -5.74 -11.58
CA GLU A 259 24.55 -5.80 -13.04
C GLU A 259 24.76 -4.46 -13.76
N GLU A 260 24.93 -3.32 -13.06
CA GLU A 260 25.16 -2.03 -13.74
C GLU A 260 26.64 -1.70 -14.04
N ASN A 261 27.57 -2.64 -13.85
CA ASN A 261 28.99 -2.37 -14.14
C ASN A 261 29.51 -3.03 -15.44
N SER A 262 28.64 -3.26 -16.43
CA SER A 262 29.08 -3.71 -17.77
C SER A 262 28.51 -2.89 -18.95
N SER A 263 27.96 -1.72 -18.71
CA SER A 263 27.73 -0.75 -19.80
C SER A 263 29.00 0.06 -20.05
N ILE A 264 30.02 -0.60 -20.62
CA ILE A 264 31.07 0.12 -21.31
C ILE A 264 30.40 1.01 -22.36
N ASN A 265 30.55 2.32 -22.17
CA ASN A 265 30.04 3.37 -23.05
C ASN A 265 30.31 2.97 -24.53
N PRO A 266 29.26 2.87 -25.39
CA PRO A 266 29.45 2.49 -26.80
C PRO A 266 30.53 3.33 -27.53
N LEU A 267 30.76 4.57 -27.07
CA LEU A 267 31.77 5.45 -27.60
C LEU A 267 33.22 5.06 -27.22
N GLU A 268 33.43 4.35 -26.11
CA GLU A 268 34.75 3.83 -25.76
C GLU A 268 35.09 2.55 -26.55
N LYS A 269 34.11 1.71 -26.86
CA LYS A 269 34.31 0.56 -27.75
C LYS A 269 34.73 0.99 -29.16
N ILE A 270 34.16 2.09 -29.65
CA ILE A 270 34.52 2.65 -30.98
C ILE A 270 35.94 3.23 -30.95
N LYS A 271 36.38 3.87 -29.86
CA LYS A 271 37.75 4.40 -29.72
C LYS A 271 38.78 3.28 -29.61
N GLN A 272 38.49 2.19 -28.91
CA GLN A 272 39.41 1.05 -28.80
C GLN A 272 39.55 0.31 -30.15
N THR A 273 38.50 0.14 -30.90
CA THR A 273 38.52 -0.50 -32.23
C THR A 273 39.24 0.34 -33.29
N LEU A 274 39.27 1.68 -33.14
CA LEU A 274 40.01 2.57 -34.02
C LEU A 274 41.49 2.68 -33.65
N SER A 275 41.85 2.46 -32.40
CA SER A 275 43.25 2.48 -31.91
C SER A 275 44.04 1.19 -32.26
N GLU A 276 43.38 0.07 -32.55
CA GLU A 276 44.01 -1.20 -32.94
C GLU A 276 44.20 -1.35 -34.45
N ARG A 277 43.83 -0.36 -35.25
CA ARG A 277 43.92 -0.39 -36.73
C ARG A 277 44.93 0.60 -37.33
N PHE A 278 45.77 1.23 -36.50
CA PHE A 278 46.87 2.07 -36.98
C PHE A 278 48.20 1.70 -36.32
#